data_c1bdb9b73d6ce8a6b6995994b80f8e89
#
_entry.id   c1bdb9b73d6ce8a6b6995994b80f8e89
#
_cell.length_a   1.000
_cell.length_b   1.000
_cell.length_c   1.000
_cell.angle_alpha   90.00
_cell.angle_beta   90.00
_cell.angle_gamma   90.00
#
_symmetry.space_group_name_H-M   'P 1'
#
loop_
_entity.id
_entity.type
_entity.pdbx_description
1 polymer ?
#
loop_
_entity_poly.entity_id
_entity_poly.type
_entity_poly.pdbx_seq_one_letter_code
_entity_poly.pdbx_strand_id
1 'polypeptide(L)'
;MFGTINEKAAWTMTSFREFAETCQAIEKLSSTIDITNKVADLLKKVDVEELPLATHFIMSEVFPAWCGEQLGIGTNLLYVCLSKASGMSIKSIESLVRTTGDIGDTALLILKEKRKNQVTFSSFLEEQPDLSITDVYKRFKTASEASGKGSQEVKVKNLQFLFNSSTPREAKYISRLALEELRIGVGEGAVRDAIAKAFSVSADVVEHAYMVTNDLGIVAAAAKKGGVEALKGLEIEINRPIKMMLSQISPDIDADIKEMKEAAIEWKFDGARVQIHKAGNSVTLFSRKLENVTNSLPDLVEIIRKHVKAESAILDGEAVAVDEKGKPKAFQEILKRFRRKYDLEENILGIPIQLNLFDIMYLNGRTLIDLPLLERRKELESCVESLVEDSKSICVDKQVITGDLELVEKVYKEALKVGHEGVMVKNPNSVYSPGKRGKNWLKKKPLMETLDLVVVGAEWGFGRRANLIGSYTVACYDPETSNYLQVGKVGTGLTDEQ
;
A
#
# COMPACT_ATOMS: atom_id res chain seq x y z
N MET A 1 2.06 -22.20 -18.27
CA MET A 1 1.34 -22.81 -19.42
C MET A 1 0.01 -22.09 -19.54
N PHE A 2 -0.11 -21.15 -20.46
CA PHE A 2 -1.39 -20.51 -20.79
C PHE A 2 -2.14 -21.46 -21.73
N GLY A 3 -3.23 -22.04 -21.22
CA GLY A 3 -4.13 -22.85 -22.01
C GLY A 3 -4.85 -22.00 -23.05
N THR A 4 -4.91 -22.54 -24.27
CA THR A 4 -5.66 -22.03 -25.42
C THR A 4 -7.08 -21.67 -25.04
N ILE A 5 -7.44 -20.40 -25.21
CA ILE A 5 -8.79 -19.86 -25.02
C ILE A 5 -9.69 -20.46 -26.09
N ASN A 6 -10.69 -21.20 -25.64
CA ASN A 6 -11.72 -21.79 -26.47
C ASN A 6 -12.71 -20.69 -26.88
N GLU A 7 -12.73 -20.29 -28.14
CA GLU A 7 -13.70 -19.37 -28.72
C GLU A 7 -15.07 -20.03 -28.74
N LYS A 8 -15.96 -19.67 -27.83
CA LYS A 8 -17.43 -19.64 -27.96
C LYS A 8 -18.15 -19.54 -26.60
N ALA A 9 -17.99 -18.44 -25.92
CA ALA A 9 -19.05 -17.86 -25.10
C ALA A 9 -18.99 -16.34 -25.36
N ALA A 10 -20.09 -15.73 -25.74
CA ALA A 10 -20.20 -14.28 -25.84
C ALA A 10 -20.09 -13.73 -24.40
N TRP A 11 -18.86 -13.36 -24.00
CA TRP A 11 -18.56 -12.75 -22.70
C TRP A 11 -19.23 -11.37 -22.70
N THR A 12 -20.25 -11.20 -21.88
CA THR A 12 -20.83 -9.88 -21.60
C THR A 12 -19.84 -9.13 -20.72
N MET A 13 -18.88 -8.43 -21.33
CA MET A 13 -17.94 -7.58 -20.60
C MET A 13 -18.70 -6.52 -19.82
N THR A 14 -18.32 -6.28 -18.57
CA THR A 14 -18.97 -5.26 -17.73
C THR A 14 -18.63 -3.87 -18.29
N SER A 15 -19.66 -3.08 -18.58
CA SER A 15 -19.50 -1.73 -19.09
C SER A 15 -18.83 -0.83 -18.06
N PHE A 16 -17.81 -0.06 -18.47
CA PHE A 16 -17.21 0.97 -17.62
C PHE A 16 -18.22 2.08 -17.27
N ARG A 17 -19.27 2.24 -18.07
CA ARG A 17 -20.40 3.13 -17.78
C ARG A 17 -21.09 2.73 -16.46
N GLU A 18 -21.38 1.44 -16.25
CA GLU A 18 -21.98 0.95 -15.01
C GLU A 18 -21.07 1.19 -13.79
N PHE A 19 -19.76 0.98 -13.94
CA PHE A 19 -18.76 1.32 -12.93
C PHE A 19 -18.82 2.82 -12.60
N ALA A 20 -18.79 3.70 -13.60
CA ALA A 20 -18.82 5.14 -13.42
C ALA A 20 -20.13 5.63 -12.78
N GLU A 21 -21.28 5.03 -13.13
CA GLU A 21 -22.57 5.31 -12.50
C GLU A 21 -22.62 4.89 -11.03
N THR A 22 -22.03 3.75 -10.71
CA THR A 22 -21.89 3.29 -9.34
C THR A 22 -21.03 4.24 -8.52
N CYS A 23 -19.86 4.66 -9.04
CA CYS A 23 -19.00 5.66 -8.39
C CYS A 23 -19.76 6.98 -8.14
N GLN A 24 -20.53 7.46 -9.14
CA GLN A 24 -21.32 8.67 -9.01
C GLN A 24 -22.45 8.55 -7.97
N ALA A 25 -23.01 7.37 -7.79
CA ALA A 25 -23.99 7.11 -6.74
C ALA A 25 -23.35 7.10 -5.36
N ILE A 26 -22.15 6.47 -5.21
CA ILE A 26 -21.40 6.40 -3.97
C ILE A 26 -20.96 7.78 -3.49
N GLU A 27 -20.53 8.68 -4.38
CA GLU A 27 -20.14 10.06 -4.01
C GLU A 27 -21.19 10.83 -3.22
N LYS A 28 -22.46 10.49 -3.42
CA LYS A 28 -23.59 11.15 -2.75
C LYS A 28 -23.94 10.55 -1.39
N LEU A 29 -23.28 9.45 -1.02
CA LEU A 29 -23.53 8.72 0.22
C LEU A 29 -22.53 9.14 1.30
N SER A 30 -23.03 9.24 2.53
CA SER A 30 -22.23 9.47 3.75
C SER A 30 -22.16 8.24 4.67
N SER A 31 -23.13 7.33 4.52
CA SER A 31 -23.24 6.12 5.33
C SER A 31 -22.30 5.02 4.77
N THR A 32 -21.41 4.49 5.61
CA THR A 32 -20.54 3.36 5.25
C THR A 32 -21.35 2.14 4.85
N ILE A 33 -22.50 1.90 5.48
CA ILE A 33 -23.38 0.77 5.15
C ILE A 33 -23.94 0.90 3.74
N ASP A 34 -24.40 2.10 3.36
CA ASP A 34 -24.95 2.34 2.03
C ASP A 34 -23.87 2.26 0.95
N ILE A 35 -22.68 2.76 1.23
CA ILE A 35 -21.49 2.60 0.37
C ILE A 35 -21.21 1.12 0.16
N THR A 36 -21.08 0.34 1.24
CA THR A 36 -20.87 -1.11 1.17
C THR A 36 -21.94 -1.81 0.34
N ASN A 37 -23.21 -1.43 0.48
CA ASN A 37 -24.30 -2.00 -0.29
C ASN A 37 -24.14 -1.72 -1.79
N LYS A 38 -23.78 -0.49 -2.17
CA LYS A 38 -23.57 -0.11 -3.57
C LYS A 38 -22.37 -0.83 -4.19
N VAL A 39 -21.29 -0.99 -3.44
CA VAL A 39 -20.13 -1.77 -3.89
C VAL A 39 -20.52 -3.25 -4.07
N ALA A 40 -21.26 -3.83 -3.13
CA ALA A 40 -21.75 -5.21 -3.22
C ALA A 40 -22.64 -5.43 -4.46
N ASP A 41 -23.52 -4.48 -4.77
CA ASP A 41 -24.37 -4.55 -5.95
C ASP A 41 -23.57 -4.51 -7.25
N LEU A 42 -22.49 -3.73 -7.30
CA LEU A 42 -21.57 -3.72 -8.44
C LEU A 42 -20.86 -5.07 -8.58
N LEU A 43 -20.24 -5.58 -7.49
CA LEU A 43 -19.46 -6.83 -7.52
C LEU A 43 -20.31 -8.05 -7.93
N LYS A 44 -21.59 -8.08 -7.57
CA LYS A 44 -22.51 -9.14 -8.01
C LYS A 44 -22.66 -9.21 -9.54
N LYS A 45 -22.69 -8.05 -10.20
CA LYS A 45 -22.94 -7.94 -11.64
C LYS A 45 -21.69 -8.18 -12.48
N VAL A 46 -20.52 -7.77 -11.97
CA VAL A 46 -19.24 -7.90 -12.69
C VAL A 46 -18.91 -9.38 -12.92
N ASP A 47 -18.50 -9.73 -14.14
CA ASP A 47 -18.06 -11.09 -14.47
C ASP A 47 -16.84 -11.50 -13.63
N VAL A 48 -16.73 -12.79 -13.36
CA VAL A 48 -15.67 -13.33 -12.47
C VAL A 48 -14.26 -12.97 -12.94
N GLU A 49 -14.05 -12.93 -14.25
CA GLU A 49 -12.74 -12.58 -14.85
C GLU A 49 -12.40 -11.08 -14.72
N GLU A 50 -13.40 -10.20 -14.64
CA GLU A 50 -13.21 -8.77 -14.47
C GLU A 50 -13.29 -8.33 -12.99
N LEU A 51 -13.73 -9.21 -12.07
CA LEU A 51 -13.85 -8.88 -10.65
C LEU A 51 -12.56 -8.35 -10.02
N PRO A 52 -11.37 -8.92 -10.29
CA PRO A 52 -10.13 -8.34 -9.76
C PRO A 52 -9.95 -6.88 -10.16
N LEU A 53 -10.17 -6.56 -11.43
CA LEU A 53 -10.02 -5.21 -11.97
C LEU A 53 -11.05 -4.24 -11.37
N ALA A 54 -12.32 -4.63 -11.34
CA ALA A 54 -13.38 -3.81 -10.76
C ALA A 54 -13.15 -3.53 -9.27
N THR A 55 -12.64 -4.54 -8.53
CA THR A 55 -12.33 -4.45 -7.11
C THR A 55 -11.14 -3.51 -6.87
N HIS A 56 -10.08 -3.60 -7.66
CA HIS A 56 -8.96 -2.66 -7.58
C HIS A 56 -9.40 -1.25 -7.95
N PHE A 57 -10.11 -1.08 -9.04
CA PHE A 57 -10.57 0.23 -9.48
C PHE A 57 -11.42 0.93 -8.42
N ILE A 58 -12.38 0.22 -7.78
CA ILE A 58 -13.23 0.83 -6.75
C ILE A 58 -12.44 1.28 -5.51
N MET A 59 -11.25 0.69 -5.27
CA MET A 59 -10.29 1.11 -4.25
C MET A 59 -9.33 2.21 -4.72
N SER A 60 -9.52 2.74 -5.91
CA SER A 60 -8.62 3.73 -6.54
C SER A 60 -7.28 3.15 -7.00
N GLU A 61 -7.14 1.86 -7.13
CA GLU A 61 -5.92 1.18 -7.55
C GLU A 61 -6.07 0.73 -9.01
N VAL A 62 -5.12 1.10 -9.86
CA VAL A 62 -5.02 0.52 -11.20
C VAL A 62 -4.20 -0.77 -11.13
N PHE A 63 -3.13 -0.74 -10.34
CA PHE A 63 -2.26 -1.88 -10.06
C PHE A 63 -2.13 -2.05 -8.55
N PRO A 64 -2.17 -3.28 -8.03
CA PRO A 64 -1.86 -3.53 -6.62
C PRO A 64 -0.46 -3.02 -6.27
N ALA A 65 -0.31 -2.38 -5.11
CA ALA A 65 0.96 -1.78 -4.68
C ALA A 65 2.15 -2.79 -4.69
N TRP A 66 1.85 -4.06 -4.45
CA TRP A 66 2.84 -5.12 -4.39
C TRP A 66 3.40 -5.56 -5.76
N CYS A 67 2.71 -5.31 -6.87
CA CYS A 67 3.21 -5.73 -8.17
C CYS A 67 4.37 -4.84 -8.70
N GLY A 68 4.61 -3.69 -8.04
CA GLY A 68 5.70 -2.77 -8.41
C GLY A 68 5.42 -1.95 -9.66
N GLU A 69 4.26 -2.11 -10.28
CA GLU A 69 3.85 -1.34 -11.45
C GLU A 69 3.32 0.04 -11.00
N GLN A 70 3.62 1.05 -11.78
CA GLN A 70 3.15 2.42 -11.56
C GLN A 70 2.65 2.99 -12.87
N LEU A 71 1.50 3.61 -12.86
CA LEU A 71 0.94 4.25 -14.05
C LEU A 71 1.81 5.42 -14.53
N GLY A 72 2.44 6.13 -13.58
CA GLY A 72 3.37 7.22 -13.85
C GLY A 72 2.72 8.35 -14.66
N ILE A 73 1.44 8.64 -14.38
CA ILE A 73 0.67 9.74 -14.94
C ILE A 73 0.47 10.76 -13.83
N GLY A 74 1.05 11.95 -14.00
CA GLY A 74 0.82 13.07 -13.09
C GLY A 74 -0.19 14.06 -13.67
N THR A 75 -0.61 15.01 -12.84
CA THR A 75 -1.60 16.04 -13.18
C THR A 75 -1.26 16.82 -14.46
N ASN A 76 0.00 17.19 -14.64
CA ASN A 76 0.44 17.93 -15.82
C ASN A 76 0.26 17.14 -17.12
N LEU A 77 0.56 15.82 -17.10
CA LEU A 77 0.37 14.97 -18.27
C LEU A 77 -1.13 14.80 -18.57
N LEU A 78 -1.96 14.72 -17.55
CA LEU A 78 -3.41 14.64 -17.70
C LEU A 78 -3.99 15.92 -18.33
N TYR A 79 -3.46 17.11 -17.99
CA TYR A 79 -3.83 18.35 -18.66
C TYR A 79 -3.54 18.30 -20.17
N VAL A 80 -2.37 17.76 -20.55
CA VAL A 80 -2.02 17.59 -21.97
C VAL A 80 -3.00 16.62 -22.65
N CYS A 81 -3.39 15.52 -21.99
CA CYS A 81 -4.34 14.57 -22.53
C CYS A 81 -5.74 15.18 -22.74
N LEU A 82 -6.23 15.91 -21.73
CA LEU A 82 -7.52 16.63 -21.83
C LEU A 82 -7.48 17.74 -22.88
N SER A 83 -6.37 18.47 -23.01
CA SER A 83 -6.18 19.47 -24.06
C SER A 83 -6.29 18.85 -25.44
N LYS A 84 -5.58 17.76 -25.69
CA LYS A 84 -5.66 17.05 -26.99
C LYS A 84 -7.03 16.43 -27.26
N ALA A 85 -7.71 15.95 -26.23
CA ALA A 85 -9.05 15.37 -26.37
C ALA A 85 -10.14 16.41 -26.62
N SER A 86 -10.01 17.62 -26.05
CA SER A 86 -11.05 18.66 -26.10
C SER A 86 -10.77 19.78 -27.10
N GLY A 87 -9.50 20.04 -27.44
CA GLY A 87 -9.05 21.21 -28.19
C GLY A 87 -8.86 22.45 -27.33
N MET A 88 -9.10 22.39 -26.01
CA MET A 88 -8.89 23.53 -25.10
C MET A 88 -7.41 23.75 -24.78
N SER A 89 -7.02 24.98 -24.47
CA SER A 89 -5.65 25.26 -24.02
C SER A 89 -5.40 24.70 -22.62
N ILE A 90 -4.15 24.30 -22.35
CA ILE A 90 -3.74 23.80 -21.00
C ILE A 90 -4.04 24.84 -19.93
N LYS A 91 -3.78 26.13 -20.18
CA LYS A 91 -4.07 27.22 -19.23
C LYS A 91 -5.56 27.33 -18.87
N SER A 92 -6.45 27.12 -19.86
CA SER A 92 -7.90 27.09 -19.62
C SER A 92 -8.30 25.89 -18.75
N ILE A 93 -7.69 24.73 -18.99
CA ILE A 93 -7.94 23.51 -18.19
C ILE A 93 -7.44 23.72 -16.76
N GLU A 94 -6.25 24.27 -16.55
CA GLU A 94 -5.72 24.59 -15.22
C GLU A 94 -6.64 25.55 -14.45
N SER A 95 -7.16 26.57 -15.13
CA SER A 95 -8.11 27.52 -14.53
C SER A 95 -9.41 26.82 -14.12
N LEU A 96 -9.94 25.93 -14.96
CA LEU A 96 -11.13 25.14 -14.63
C LEU A 96 -10.89 24.19 -13.46
N VAL A 97 -9.73 23.53 -13.39
CA VAL A 97 -9.37 22.65 -12.24
C VAL A 97 -9.29 23.45 -10.94
N ARG A 98 -8.76 24.68 -10.97
CA ARG A 98 -8.77 25.56 -9.79
C ARG A 98 -10.19 25.94 -9.34
N THR A 99 -11.11 26.11 -10.29
CA THR A 99 -12.50 26.46 -10.01
C THR A 99 -13.30 25.27 -9.49
N THR A 100 -13.12 24.09 -10.09
CA THR A 100 -13.86 22.87 -9.71
C THR A 100 -13.24 22.18 -8.48
N GLY A 101 -11.94 22.41 -8.20
CA GLY A 101 -11.18 21.71 -7.18
C GLY A 101 -10.86 20.23 -7.52
N ASP A 102 -11.28 19.75 -8.70
CA ASP A 102 -11.16 18.36 -9.09
C ASP A 102 -10.98 18.17 -10.61
N ILE A 103 -9.97 17.36 -10.99
CA ILE A 103 -9.67 17.12 -12.40
C ILE A 103 -10.73 16.22 -13.07
N GLY A 104 -11.35 15.32 -12.33
CA GLY A 104 -12.43 14.48 -12.86
C GLY A 104 -13.69 15.29 -13.18
N ASP A 105 -14.08 16.19 -12.28
CA ASP A 105 -15.20 17.12 -12.53
C ASP A 105 -14.88 18.07 -13.68
N THR A 106 -13.63 18.51 -13.79
CA THR A 106 -13.18 19.29 -14.94
C THR A 106 -13.30 18.50 -16.24
N ALA A 107 -12.85 17.25 -16.29
CA ALA A 107 -12.98 16.39 -17.47
C ALA A 107 -14.43 16.19 -17.88
N LEU A 108 -15.32 15.96 -16.91
CA LEU A 108 -16.77 15.86 -17.15
C LEU A 108 -17.32 17.12 -17.82
N LEU A 109 -17.00 18.30 -17.31
CA LEU A 109 -17.47 19.59 -17.87
C LEU A 109 -16.97 19.80 -19.29
N ILE A 110 -15.66 19.64 -19.50
CA ILE A 110 -15.00 19.84 -20.80
C ILE A 110 -15.62 18.93 -21.88
N LEU A 111 -15.74 17.64 -21.59
CA LEU A 111 -16.26 16.70 -22.58
C LEU A 111 -17.78 16.81 -22.77
N LYS A 112 -18.52 17.28 -21.77
CA LYS A 112 -19.94 17.62 -21.93
C LYS A 112 -20.12 18.79 -22.89
N GLU A 113 -19.31 19.83 -22.81
CA GLU A 113 -19.35 20.97 -23.76
C GLU A 113 -18.91 20.58 -25.16
N LYS A 114 -17.82 19.80 -25.28
CA LYS A 114 -17.37 19.30 -26.58
C LYS A 114 -18.49 18.54 -27.32
N ARG A 115 -19.21 17.65 -26.63
CA ARG A 115 -20.28 16.88 -27.23
C ARG A 115 -21.49 17.75 -27.65
N LYS A 116 -21.85 18.79 -26.88
CA LYS A 116 -22.90 19.73 -27.28
C LYS A 116 -22.60 20.39 -28.63
N ASN A 117 -21.33 20.72 -28.87
CA ASN A 117 -20.89 21.38 -30.10
C ASN A 117 -20.69 20.42 -31.28
N GLN A 118 -20.66 19.10 -31.05
CA GLN A 118 -20.47 18.06 -32.08
C GLN A 118 -21.77 17.37 -32.52
N VAL A 119 -22.94 17.70 -31.95
CA VAL A 119 -24.24 17.02 -32.22
C VAL A 119 -24.69 17.11 -33.67
N THR A 120 -24.05 17.92 -34.51
CA THR A 120 -24.46 18.10 -35.92
C THR A 120 -23.91 17.02 -36.87
N PHE A 121 -22.92 16.24 -36.49
CA PHE A 121 -22.29 15.24 -37.40
C PHE A 121 -22.32 13.79 -36.91
N SER A 122 -22.61 13.55 -35.62
CA SER A 122 -22.53 12.21 -35.03
C SER A 122 -23.77 11.34 -35.18
N SER A 123 -24.87 11.86 -35.72
CA SER A 123 -26.08 11.07 -36.01
C SER A 123 -25.94 10.06 -37.14
N PHE A 124 -24.80 10.06 -37.83
CA PHE A 124 -24.49 9.16 -38.96
C PHE A 124 -23.32 8.20 -38.72
N LEU A 125 -22.66 8.28 -37.53
CA LEU A 125 -21.60 7.33 -37.18
C LEU A 125 -22.21 6.22 -36.31
N GLU A 126 -21.90 4.98 -36.63
CA GLU A 126 -22.21 3.81 -35.82
C GLU A 126 -21.85 4.07 -34.35
N GLU A 127 -22.72 3.69 -33.43
CA GLU A 127 -22.47 3.78 -31.99
C GLU A 127 -21.16 3.06 -31.71
N GLN A 128 -20.14 3.80 -31.22
CA GLN A 128 -18.93 3.16 -30.75
C GLN A 128 -19.28 2.21 -29.58
N PRO A 129 -18.75 0.99 -29.58
CA PRO A 129 -19.02 0.05 -28.49
C PRO A 129 -18.64 0.69 -27.15
N ASP A 130 -19.47 0.47 -26.14
CA ASP A 130 -19.23 0.93 -24.78
C ASP A 130 -17.87 0.41 -24.28
N LEU A 131 -17.08 1.26 -23.63
CA LEU A 131 -15.85 0.84 -22.97
C LEU A 131 -16.14 -0.19 -21.87
N SER A 132 -15.41 -1.29 -21.85
CA SER A 132 -15.43 -2.23 -20.73
C SER A 132 -14.40 -1.84 -19.66
N ILE A 133 -14.52 -2.43 -18.45
CA ILE A 133 -13.51 -2.33 -17.39
C ILE A 133 -12.15 -2.83 -17.91
N THR A 134 -12.17 -3.94 -18.65
CA THR A 134 -10.97 -4.53 -19.27
C THR A 134 -10.34 -3.61 -20.31
N ASP A 135 -11.11 -2.87 -21.11
CA ASP A 135 -10.55 -1.93 -22.08
C ASP A 135 -9.82 -0.77 -21.39
N VAL A 136 -10.41 -0.21 -20.35
CA VAL A 136 -9.78 0.84 -19.54
C VAL A 136 -8.47 0.32 -18.92
N TYR A 137 -8.49 -0.87 -18.32
CA TYR A 137 -7.30 -1.49 -17.75
C TYR A 137 -6.20 -1.72 -18.80
N LYS A 138 -6.51 -2.29 -19.96
CA LYS A 138 -5.55 -2.53 -21.04
C LYS A 138 -4.85 -1.25 -21.48
N ARG A 139 -5.57 -0.13 -21.57
CA ARG A 139 -4.98 1.17 -21.93
C ARG A 139 -4.07 1.71 -20.83
N PHE A 140 -4.44 1.57 -19.57
CA PHE A 140 -3.58 1.91 -18.44
C PHE A 140 -2.33 1.03 -18.39
N LYS A 141 -2.48 -0.28 -18.62
CA LYS A 141 -1.36 -1.23 -18.68
C LYS A 141 -0.37 -0.86 -19.78
N THR A 142 -0.85 -0.60 -21.00
CA THR A 142 0.01 -0.14 -22.10
C THR A 142 0.71 1.19 -21.77
N ALA A 143 0.04 2.09 -21.03
CA ALA A 143 0.63 3.34 -20.62
C ALA A 143 1.71 3.14 -19.52
N SER A 144 1.51 2.20 -18.58
CA SER A 144 2.49 1.90 -17.50
C SER A 144 3.77 1.26 -18.04
N GLU A 145 3.66 0.39 -19.05
CA GLU A 145 4.78 -0.31 -19.68
C GLU A 145 5.69 0.60 -20.52
N ALA A 146 5.18 1.81 -20.86
CA ALA A 146 5.95 2.76 -21.64
C ALA A 146 7.09 3.38 -20.84
N SER A 147 8.34 3.14 -21.23
CA SER A 147 9.56 3.64 -20.59
C SER A 147 10.53 4.28 -21.61
N GLY A 148 11.44 5.11 -21.14
CA GLY A 148 12.46 5.75 -21.98
C GLY A 148 11.92 6.87 -22.88
N LYS A 149 12.68 7.17 -23.95
CA LYS A 149 12.36 8.27 -24.89
C LYS A 149 11.08 7.97 -25.66
N GLY A 150 10.09 8.87 -25.59
CA GLY A 150 8.77 8.70 -26.25
C GLY A 150 7.69 8.12 -25.33
N SER A 151 8.00 7.70 -24.11
CA SER A 151 7.02 7.14 -23.16
C SER A 151 5.84 8.05 -22.87
N GLN A 152 6.07 9.36 -22.77
CA GLN A 152 5.00 10.34 -22.57
C GLN A 152 4.01 10.37 -23.74
N GLU A 153 4.48 10.22 -24.97
CA GLU A 153 3.60 10.22 -26.14
C GLU A 153 2.70 8.98 -26.15
N VAL A 154 3.23 7.81 -25.78
CA VAL A 154 2.46 6.56 -25.65
C VAL A 154 1.38 6.72 -24.58
N LYS A 155 1.73 7.29 -23.42
CA LYS A 155 0.78 7.57 -22.31
C LYS A 155 -0.33 8.52 -22.77
N VAL A 156 0.03 9.62 -23.43
CA VAL A 156 -0.92 10.60 -23.96
C VAL A 156 -1.86 9.96 -24.97
N LYS A 157 -1.34 9.14 -25.91
CA LYS A 157 -2.15 8.48 -26.95
C LYS A 157 -3.19 7.53 -26.34
N ASN A 158 -2.81 6.74 -25.33
CA ASN A 158 -3.74 5.82 -24.66
C ASN A 158 -4.83 6.56 -23.88
N LEU A 159 -4.47 7.60 -23.12
CA LEU A 159 -5.46 8.40 -22.40
C LEU A 159 -6.38 9.21 -23.34
N GLN A 160 -5.82 9.77 -24.42
CA GLN A 160 -6.61 10.46 -25.43
C GLN A 160 -7.62 9.53 -26.07
N PHE A 161 -7.26 8.28 -26.35
CA PHE A 161 -8.19 7.27 -26.82
C PHE A 161 -9.33 7.05 -25.82
N LEU A 162 -9.01 6.86 -24.54
CA LEU A 162 -10.02 6.68 -23.50
C LEU A 162 -10.99 7.87 -23.42
N PHE A 163 -10.47 9.10 -23.43
CA PHE A 163 -11.31 10.30 -23.39
C PHE A 163 -12.20 10.49 -24.65
N ASN A 164 -11.72 10.09 -25.80
CA ASN A 164 -12.51 10.17 -27.03
C ASN A 164 -13.61 9.10 -27.10
N SER A 165 -13.37 7.93 -26.52
CA SER A 165 -14.30 6.80 -26.50
C SER A 165 -15.25 6.81 -25.29
N SER A 166 -15.01 7.64 -24.27
CA SER A 166 -15.80 7.67 -23.03
C SER A 166 -16.92 8.69 -23.05
N THR A 167 -17.98 8.43 -22.29
CA THR A 167 -18.97 9.46 -21.93
C THR A 167 -18.34 10.50 -21.00
N PRO A 168 -18.91 11.71 -20.84
CA PRO A 168 -18.37 12.70 -19.90
C PRO A 168 -18.27 12.18 -18.45
N ARG A 169 -19.18 11.30 -18.02
CA ARG A 169 -19.13 10.67 -16.68
C ARG A 169 -18.02 9.66 -16.58
N GLU A 170 -17.84 8.81 -17.58
CA GLU A 170 -16.73 7.86 -17.63
C GLU A 170 -15.38 8.59 -17.61
N ALA A 171 -15.25 9.68 -18.36
CA ALA A 171 -14.03 10.50 -18.40
C ALA A 171 -13.68 11.10 -17.03
N LYS A 172 -14.68 11.46 -16.21
CA LYS A 172 -14.47 11.87 -14.81
C LYS A 172 -13.71 10.80 -14.04
N TYR A 173 -14.19 9.55 -14.07
CA TYR A 173 -13.58 8.46 -13.29
C TYR A 173 -12.32 7.91 -13.93
N ILE A 174 -12.18 7.93 -15.25
CA ILE A 174 -10.90 7.64 -15.94
C ILE A 174 -9.82 8.64 -15.50
N SER A 175 -10.15 9.94 -15.42
CA SER A 175 -9.19 10.97 -14.97
C SER A 175 -8.75 10.74 -13.52
N ARG A 176 -9.68 10.38 -12.66
CA ARG A 176 -9.41 10.10 -11.24
C ARG A 176 -8.63 8.79 -11.03
N LEU A 177 -8.97 7.73 -11.78
CA LEU A 177 -8.19 6.49 -11.79
C LEU A 177 -6.77 6.70 -12.30
N ALA A 178 -6.59 7.55 -13.32
CA ALA A 178 -5.26 7.87 -13.84
C ALA A 178 -4.34 8.54 -12.80
N LEU A 179 -4.91 9.17 -11.78
CA LEU A 179 -4.20 9.72 -10.62
C LEU A 179 -4.28 8.82 -9.37
N GLU A 180 -4.92 7.66 -9.48
CA GLU A 180 -5.19 6.74 -8.36
C GLU A 180 -5.94 7.42 -7.20
N GLU A 181 -6.86 8.34 -7.54
CA GLU A 181 -7.65 9.13 -6.58
C GLU A 181 -9.13 9.18 -7.00
N LEU A 182 -9.90 8.10 -6.86
CA LEU A 182 -11.34 8.10 -7.18
C LEU A 182 -12.17 9.07 -6.35
N ARG A 183 -11.75 9.36 -5.13
CA ARG A 183 -12.41 10.31 -4.20
C ARG A 183 -13.86 9.97 -3.87
N ILE A 184 -14.20 8.69 -3.82
CA ILE A 184 -15.55 8.19 -3.50
C ILE A 184 -15.67 7.68 -2.05
N GLY A 185 -14.59 7.71 -1.26
CA GLY A 185 -14.59 7.32 0.15
C GLY A 185 -14.73 5.81 0.40
N VAL A 186 -14.41 4.99 -0.59
CA VAL A 186 -14.38 3.53 -0.45
C VAL A 186 -12.99 3.09 0.01
N GLY A 187 -12.91 2.44 1.17
CA GLY A 187 -11.69 1.85 1.70
C GLY A 187 -11.75 0.33 1.74
N GLU A 188 -10.61 -0.31 2.03
CA GLU A 188 -10.47 -1.78 2.10
C GLU A 188 -11.56 -2.46 2.94
N GLY A 189 -11.90 -1.88 4.11
CA GLY A 189 -12.93 -2.43 5.00
C GLY A 189 -14.32 -2.48 4.35
N ALA A 190 -14.70 -1.42 3.63
CA ALA A 190 -15.99 -1.39 2.92
C ALA A 190 -16.03 -2.40 1.76
N VAL A 191 -14.90 -2.60 1.05
CA VAL A 191 -14.81 -3.59 -0.03
C VAL A 191 -14.84 -5.01 0.52
N ARG A 192 -14.11 -5.29 1.61
CA ARG A 192 -14.18 -6.58 2.32
C ARG A 192 -15.62 -6.95 2.69
N ASP A 193 -16.32 -6.02 3.34
CA ASP A 193 -17.72 -6.23 3.77
C ASP A 193 -18.67 -6.34 2.57
N ALA A 194 -18.38 -5.63 1.48
CA ALA A 194 -19.12 -5.74 0.23
C ALA A 194 -18.95 -7.11 -0.43
N ILE A 195 -17.75 -7.68 -0.43
CA ILE A 195 -17.48 -9.04 -0.93
C ILE A 195 -18.26 -10.06 -0.09
N ALA A 196 -18.19 -9.95 1.24
CA ALA A 196 -18.94 -10.82 2.15
C ALA A 196 -20.44 -10.79 1.84
N LYS A 197 -20.99 -9.60 1.67
CA LYS A 197 -22.41 -9.41 1.34
C LYS A 197 -22.77 -9.87 -0.08
N ALA A 198 -21.93 -9.53 -1.07
CA ALA A 198 -22.19 -9.86 -2.48
C ALA A 198 -22.32 -11.36 -2.71
N PHE A 199 -21.47 -12.16 -2.05
CA PHE A 199 -21.34 -13.58 -2.29
C PHE A 199 -21.82 -14.43 -1.11
N SER A 200 -22.50 -13.82 -0.12
CA SER A 200 -23.11 -14.52 1.03
C SER A 200 -22.10 -15.36 1.82
N VAL A 201 -20.90 -14.85 2.03
CA VAL A 201 -19.83 -15.43 2.83
C VAL A 201 -19.59 -14.60 4.09
N SER A 202 -19.06 -15.20 5.17
CA SER A 202 -18.77 -14.40 6.37
C SER A 202 -17.63 -13.42 6.17
N ALA A 203 -17.71 -12.26 6.83
CA ALA A 203 -16.67 -11.24 6.77
C ALA A 203 -15.32 -11.76 7.30
N ASP A 204 -15.32 -12.63 8.31
CA ASP A 204 -14.11 -13.23 8.87
C ASP A 204 -13.37 -14.13 7.86
N VAL A 205 -14.12 -14.89 7.04
CA VAL A 205 -13.52 -15.73 5.99
C VAL A 205 -12.93 -14.86 4.89
N VAL A 206 -13.64 -13.79 4.49
CA VAL A 206 -13.11 -12.81 3.50
C VAL A 206 -11.87 -12.11 4.05
N GLU A 207 -11.89 -11.70 5.32
CA GLU A 207 -10.75 -11.07 5.96
C GLU A 207 -9.54 -11.99 6.02
N HIS A 208 -9.73 -13.25 6.43
CA HIS A 208 -8.64 -14.25 6.45
C HIS A 208 -8.04 -14.45 5.06
N ALA A 209 -8.88 -14.66 4.04
CA ALA A 209 -8.44 -14.79 2.65
C ALA A 209 -7.65 -13.55 2.16
N TYR A 210 -8.12 -12.35 2.53
CA TYR A 210 -7.43 -11.10 2.22
C TYR A 210 -6.07 -10.97 2.94
N MET A 211 -6.00 -11.41 4.19
CA MET A 211 -4.73 -11.39 4.95
C MET A 211 -3.66 -12.26 4.30
N VAL A 212 -4.06 -13.41 3.77
CA VAL A 212 -3.18 -14.37 3.11
C VAL A 212 -2.77 -13.92 1.71
N THR A 213 -3.71 -13.36 0.94
CA THR A 213 -3.47 -12.98 -0.46
C THR A 213 -3.02 -11.54 -0.63
N ASN A 214 -3.32 -10.65 0.33
CA ASN A 214 -3.16 -9.20 0.21
C ASN A 214 -3.78 -8.61 -1.06
N ASP A 215 -4.84 -9.23 -1.58
CA ASP A 215 -5.50 -8.84 -2.83
C ASP A 215 -7.01 -9.08 -2.78
N LEU A 216 -7.80 -8.03 -2.55
CA LEU A 216 -9.26 -8.11 -2.49
C LEU A 216 -9.89 -8.47 -3.85
N GLY A 217 -9.19 -8.23 -4.95
CA GLY A 217 -9.64 -8.64 -6.28
C GLY A 217 -9.63 -10.16 -6.45
N ILE A 218 -8.55 -10.81 -6.03
CA ILE A 218 -8.44 -12.28 -6.00
C ILE A 218 -9.48 -12.86 -5.06
N VAL A 219 -9.66 -12.25 -3.89
CA VAL A 219 -10.66 -12.68 -2.90
C VAL A 219 -12.09 -12.58 -3.45
N ALA A 220 -12.42 -11.48 -4.13
CA ALA A 220 -13.73 -11.30 -4.76
C ALA A 220 -14.00 -12.37 -5.84
N ALA A 221 -13.02 -12.64 -6.70
CA ALA A 221 -13.14 -13.66 -7.74
C ALA A 221 -13.30 -15.07 -7.14
N ALA A 222 -12.52 -15.40 -6.11
CA ALA A 222 -12.65 -16.69 -5.41
C ALA A 222 -14.01 -16.83 -4.72
N ALA A 223 -14.48 -15.79 -4.04
CA ALA A 223 -15.78 -15.76 -3.38
C ALA A 223 -16.94 -15.98 -4.38
N LYS A 224 -16.89 -15.32 -5.55
CA LYS A 224 -17.90 -15.52 -6.62
C LYS A 224 -17.83 -16.90 -7.21
N LYS A 225 -16.64 -17.47 -7.42
CA LYS A 225 -16.43 -18.75 -8.10
C LYS A 225 -16.83 -19.97 -7.25
N GLY A 226 -16.55 -19.93 -5.95
CA GLY A 226 -16.75 -21.12 -5.11
C GLY A 226 -17.03 -20.83 -3.63
N GLY A 227 -17.41 -19.58 -3.29
CA GLY A 227 -17.82 -19.21 -1.93
C GLY A 227 -16.76 -19.49 -0.88
N VAL A 228 -17.20 -20.02 0.26
CA VAL A 228 -16.34 -20.29 1.43
C VAL A 228 -15.22 -21.28 1.12
N GLU A 229 -15.48 -22.33 0.35
CA GLU A 229 -14.47 -23.36 0.04
C GLU A 229 -13.34 -22.79 -0.84
N ALA A 230 -13.66 -21.98 -1.84
CA ALA A 230 -12.64 -21.34 -2.66
C ALA A 230 -11.82 -20.31 -1.88
N LEU A 231 -12.44 -19.61 -0.93
CA LEU A 231 -11.73 -18.66 -0.06
C LEU A 231 -10.78 -19.36 0.90
N LYS A 232 -11.18 -20.48 1.50
CA LYS A 232 -10.32 -21.29 2.37
C LYS A 232 -9.16 -21.96 1.63
N GLY A 233 -9.31 -22.19 0.32
CA GLY A 233 -8.28 -22.75 -0.53
C GLY A 233 -7.23 -21.72 -1.01
N LEU A 234 -7.35 -20.44 -0.64
CA LEU A 234 -6.35 -19.44 -0.97
C LEU A 234 -5.13 -19.59 -0.06
N GLU A 235 -3.97 -19.69 -0.67
CA GLU A 235 -2.69 -19.94 0.01
C GLU A 235 -1.75 -18.74 -0.15
N ILE A 236 -0.72 -18.74 0.71
CA ILE A 236 0.40 -17.80 0.60
C ILE A 236 1.19 -18.10 -0.67
N GLU A 237 1.47 -17.07 -1.45
CA GLU A 237 2.29 -17.18 -2.65
C GLU A 237 3.57 -16.34 -2.54
N ILE A 238 4.69 -16.91 -2.96
CA ILE A 238 5.96 -16.18 -3.07
C ILE A 238 5.79 -15.04 -4.09
N ASN A 239 6.40 -13.90 -3.80
CA ASN A 239 6.30 -12.63 -4.54
C ASN A 239 4.96 -11.90 -4.44
N ARG A 240 4.03 -12.38 -3.62
CA ARG A 240 2.85 -11.64 -3.18
C ARG A 240 2.92 -11.42 -1.66
N PRO A 241 3.15 -10.19 -1.20
CA PRO A 241 3.41 -9.94 0.22
C PRO A 241 2.14 -10.15 1.05
N ILE A 242 2.35 -10.66 2.26
CA ILE A 242 1.31 -10.85 3.26
C ILE A 242 1.17 -9.54 4.05
N LYS A 243 -0.03 -9.19 4.47
CA LYS A 243 -0.22 -8.04 5.38
C LYS A 243 0.61 -8.22 6.64
N MET A 244 1.43 -7.23 6.97
CA MET A 244 2.32 -7.31 8.13
C MET A 244 1.53 -7.21 9.44
N MET A 245 1.79 -8.11 10.39
CA MET A 245 1.25 -8.01 11.75
C MET A 245 1.74 -6.73 12.43
N LEU A 246 0.84 -6.04 13.14
CA LEU A 246 1.08 -4.73 13.73
C LEU A 246 1.13 -4.80 15.26
N SER A 247 2.00 -3.99 15.86
CA SER A 247 2.07 -3.80 17.30
C SER A 247 1.26 -2.61 17.77
N GLN A 248 0.77 -2.65 19.02
CA GLN A 248 0.18 -1.50 19.70
C GLN A 248 1.09 -1.00 20.82
N ILE A 249 0.93 0.27 21.19
CA ILE A 249 1.57 0.80 22.40
C ILE A 249 0.80 0.24 23.60
N SER A 250 1.52 -0.32 24.55
CA SER A 250 0.93 -0.70 25.83
C SER A 250 0.84 0.53 26.75
N PRO A 251 -0.32 0.78 27.36
CA PRO A 251 -0.43 1.80 28.41
C PRO A 251 0.23 1.34 29.73
N ASP A 252 0.25 0.02 29.99
CA ASP A 252 0.84 -0.61 31.17
C ASP A 252 1.48 -1.96 30.76
N ILE A 253 2.75 -1.91 30.38
CA ILE A 253 3.48 -3.08 29.89
C ILE A 253 3.66 -4.15 30.99
N ASP A 254 3.74 -3.74 32.25
CA ASP A 254 3.94 -4.65 33.38
C ASP A 254 2.66 -5.47 33.64
N ALA A 255 1.50 -4.86 33.51
CA ALA A 255 0.23 -5.56 33.59
C ALA A 255 0.06 -6.54 32.42
N ASP A 256 0.40 -6.13 31.20
CA ASP A 256 0.30 -6.98 30.01
C ASP A 256 1.24 -8.21 30.11
N ILE A 257 2.47 -8.04 30.60
CA ILE A 257 3.42 -9.16 30.80
C ILE A 257 2.88 -10.12 31.88
N LYS A 258 2.33 -9.60 32.97
CA LYS A 258 1.70 -10.44 34.02
C LYS A 258 0.51 -11.25 33.46
N GLU A 259 -0.29 -10.65 32.58
CA GLU A 259 -1.40 -11.34 31.88
C GLU A 259 -0.88 -12.48 31.01
N MET A 260 0.22 -12.25 30.27
CA MET A 260 0.87 -13.25 29.43
C MET A 260 1.61 -14.32 30.22
N LYS A 261 1.94 -14.09 31.49
CA LYS A 261 2.83 -14.85 32.38
C LYS A 261 4.29 -14.82 31.96
N GLU A 262 4.58 -15.09 30.70
CA GLU A 262 5.89 -14.98 30.06
C GLU A 262 5.70 -14.26 28.72
N ALA A 263 6.67 -13.45 28.35
CA ALA A 263 6.70 -12.73 27.09
C ALA A 263 8.04 -12.90 26.38
N ALA A 264 8.01 -12.87 25.06
CA ALA A 264 9.20 -12.76 24.24
C ALA A 264 9.57 -11.29 24.10
N ILE A 265 10.73 -10.93 24.65
CA ILE A 265 11.26 -9.58 24.63
C ILE A 265 12.34 -9.48 23.56
N GLU A 266 12.14 -8.58 22.60
CA GLU A 266 13.04 -8.32 21.48
C GLU A 266 13.37 -6.84 21.41
N TRP A 267 14.50 -6.47 20.80
CA TRP A 267 14.78 -5.07 20.56
C TRP A 267 13.83 -4.48 19.52
N LYS A 268 13.36 -3.28 19.80
CA LYS A 268 12.65 -2.49 18.81
C LYS A 268 13.62 -1.63 18.04
N PHE A 269 14.02 -2.16 16.88
CA PHE A 269 14.95 -1.47 15.99
C PHE A 269 14.36 -0.14 15.47
N ASP A 270 15.24 0.83 15.22
CA ASP A 270 14.91 2.07 14.50
C ASP A 270 15.37 1.93 13.05
N GLY A 271 14.57 1.23 12.26
CA GLY A 271 14.90 0.85 10.89
C GLY A 271 13.69 0.81 9.97
N ALA A 272 13.89 0.26 8.78
CA ALA A 272 12.85 0.01 7.81
C ALA A 272 12.45 -1.46 7.82
N ARG A 273 11.20 -1.75 8.21
CA ARG A 273 10.68 -3.11 8.14
C ARG A 273 10.61 -3.59 6.70
N VAL A 274 11.12 -4.76 6.47
CA VAL A 274 11.12 -5.44 5.17
C VAL A 274 10.55 -6.84 5.30
N GLN A 275 9.65 -7.20 4.40
CA GLN A 275 9.22 -8.58 4.19
C GLN A 275 10.02 -9.15 3.03
N ILE A 276 10.59 -10.32 3.23
CA ILE A 276 11.56 -10.95 2.34
C ILE A 276 10.92 -12.19 1.74
N HIS A 277 10.86 -12.26 0.42
CA HIS A 277 10.42 -13.43 -0.33
C HIS A 277 11.62 -14.02 -1.06
N LYS A 278 11.93 -15.28 -0.79
CA LYS A 278 13.01 -16.03 -1.44
C LYS A 278 12.43 -17.25 -2.16
N ALA A 279 12.86 -17.48 -3.40
CA ALA A 279 12.63 -18.71 -4.15
C ALA A 279 13.87 -19.04 -4.97
N GLY A 280 14.59 -20.09 -4.61
CA GLY A 280 15.90 -20.37 -5.12
C GLY A 280 16.84 -19.16 -4.95
N ASN A 281 17.37 -18.67 -6.06
CA ASN A 281 18.21 -17.47 -6.10
C ASN A 281 17.42 -16.17 -6.26
N SER A 282 16.12 -16.25 -6.49
CA SER A 282 15.28 -15.04 -6.58
C SER A 282 14.95 -14.52 -5.18
N VAL A 283 15.16 -13.23 -4.96
CA VAL A 283 14.82 -12.53 -3.73
C VAL A 283 14.04 -11.28 -4.08
N THR A 284 12.88 -11.11 -3.46
CA THR A 284 12.05 -9.91 -3.57
C THR A 284 11.84 -9.30 -2.18
N LEU A 285 11.99 -7.99 -2.08
CA LEU A 285 11.86 -7.25 -0.84
C LEU A 285 10.65 -6.32 -0.90
N PHE A 286 9.82 -6.34 0.15
CA PHE A 286 8.66 -5.47 0.27
C PHE A 286 8.78 -4.57 1.49
N SER A 287 8.45 -3.29 1.31
CA SER A 287 8.41 -2.30 2.38
C SER A 287 7.24 -2.54 3.34
N ARG A 288 7.19 -1.79 4.46
CA ARG A 288 6.05 -1.78 5.38
C ARG A 288 4.70 -1.47 4.69
N LYS A 289 4.73 -0.75 3.58
CA LYS A 289 3.54 -0.47 2.75
C LYS A 289 3.26 -1.55 1.70
N LEU A 290 4.04 -2.63 1.72
CA LEU A 290 3.97 -3.74 0.78
C LEU A 290 4.34 -3.35 -0.67
N GLU A 291 5.08 -2.25 -0.83
CA GLU A 291 5.66 -1.84 -2.11
C GLU A 291 6.94 -2.64 -2.39
N ASN A 292 7.14 -3.05 -3.63
CA ASN A 292 8.38 -3.73 -4.03
C ASN A 292 9.56 -2.75 -3.99
N VAL A 293 10.51 -3.01 -3.10
CA VAL A 293 11.71 -2.19 -2.86
C VAL A 293 13.02 -2.92 -3.16
N THR A 294 12.95 -4.01 -3.88
CA THR A 294 14.10 -4.88 -4.21
C THR A 294 15.26 -4.09 -4.82
N ASN A 295 14.96 -3.22 -5.77
CA ASN A 295 15.97 -2.40 -6.44
C ASN A 295 16.61 -1.33 -5.54
N SER A 296 15.98 -0.99 -4.42
CA SER A 296 16.53 -0.02 -3.46
C SER A 296 17.53 -0.61 -2.48
N LEU A 297 17.56 -1.95 -2.36
CA LEU A 297 18.34 -2.68 -1.36
C LEU A 297 19.09 -3.90 -1.98
N PRO A 298 19.88 -3.71 -3.04
CA PRO A 298 20.53 -4.80 -3.75
C PRO A 298 21.55 -5.54 -2.89
N ASP A 299 22.19 -4.88 -1.94
CA ASP A 299 23.08 -5.49 -0.95
C ASP A 299 22.34 -6.47 -0.03
N LEU A 300 21.13 -6.15 0.44
CA LEU A 300 20.32 -7.10 1.21
C LEU A 300 19.92 -8.31 0.36
N VAL A 301 19.65 -8.13 -0.91
CA VAL A 301 19.36 -9.25 -1.82
C VAL A 301 20.52 -10.26 -1.83
N GLU A 302 21.75 -9.78 -1.97
CA GLU A 302 22.95 -10.66 -1.96
C GLU A 302 23.18 -11.30 -0.59
N ILE A 303 23.00 -10.56 0.51
CA ILE A 303 23.10 -11.08 1.87
C ILE A 303 22.11 -12.22 2.11
N ILE A 304 20.84 -12.03 1.67
CA ILE A 304 19.79 -13.04 1.83
C ILE A 304 20.10 -14.28 0.99
N ARG A 305 20.54 -14.12 -0.26
CA ARG A 305 20.96 -15.24 -1.13
C ARG A 305 22.02 -16.10 -0.48
N LYS A 306 23.00 -15.45 0.14
CA LYS A 306 24.14 -16.13 0.74
C LYS A 306 23.79 -16.84 2.05
N HIS A 307 22.96 -16.22 2.91
CA HIS A 307 22.81 -16.63 4.31
C HIS A 307 21.47 -17.28 4.66
N VAL A 308 20.45 -17.17 3.81
CA VAL A 308 19.18 -17.88 4.01
C VAL A 308 19.20 -19.17 3.21
N LYS A 309 19.29 -20.31 3.90
CA LYS A 309 19.45 -21.65 3.30
C LYS A 309 18.19 -22.27 2.72
N ALA A 310 17.02 -21.72 3.04
CA ALA A 310 15.74 -22.23 2.54
C ALA A 310 15.65 -22.15 1.00
N GLU A 311 15.08 -23.17 0.38
CA GLU A 311 14.72 -23.12 -1.07
C GLU A 311 13.66 -22.06 -1.32
N SER A 312 12.63 -21.98 -0.47
CA SER A 312 11.65 -20.92 -0.51
C SER A 312 11.25 -20.48 0.90
N ALA A 313 11.16 -19.16 1.13
CA ALA A 313 10.80 -18.60 2.42
C ALA A 313 10.15 -17.22 2.30
N ILE A 314 9.27 -16.90 3.26
CA ILE A 314 8.80 -15.54 3.52
C ILE A 314 9.16 -15.19 4.95
N LEU A 315 10.03 -14.17 5.08
CA LEU A 315 10.60 -13.72 6.36
C LEU A 315 10.20 -12.28 6.63
N ASP A 316 10.15 -11.93 7.91
CA ASP A 316 10.00 -10.55 8.38
C ASP A 316 11.29 -10.10 9.08
N GLY A 317 11.74 -8.90 8.76
CA GLY A 317 12.95 -8.34 9.35
C GLY A 317 12.94 -6.81 9.36
N GLU A 318 13.92 -6.25 10.07
CA GLU A 318 14.17 -4.81 10.11
C GLU A 318 15.54 -4.53 9.52
N ALA A 319 15.57 -3.71 8.46
CA ALA A 319 16.80 -3.21 7.86
C ALA A 319 17.21 -1.93 8.59
N VAL A 320 18.39 -1.94 9.22
CA VAL A 320 18.92 -0.84 10.04
C VAL A 320 20.20 -0.31 9.41
N ALA A 321 20.25 1.01 9.18
CA ALA A 321 21.50 1.64 8.78
C ALA A 321 22.50 1.62 9.95
N VAL A 322 23.74 1.21 9.70
CA VAL A 322 24.79 1.11 10.72
C VAL A 322 26.04 1.86 10.30
N ASP A 323 26.90 2.17 11.26
CA ASP A 323 28.25 2.65 10.98
C ASP A 323 29.21 1.46 10.73
N GLU A 324 30.48 1.76 10.45
CA GLU A 324 31.53 0.75 10.21
C GLU A 324 31.76 -0.17 11.40
N LYS A 325 31.38 0.26 12.61
CA LYS A 325 31.48 -0.53 13.85
C LYS A 325 30.22 -1.34 14.13
N GLY A 326 29.15 -1.19 13.29
CA GLY A 326 27.87 -1.85 13.47
C GLY A 326 26.92 -1.12 14.44
N LYS A 327 27.21 0.13 14.82
CA LYS A 327 26.31 0.92 15.65
C LYS A 327 25.16 1.49 14.81
N PRO A 328 23.89 1.40 15.29
CA PRO A 328 22.74 1.94 14.59
C PRO A 328 22.87 3.44 14.31
N LYS A 329 22.47 3.86 13.10
CA LYS A 329 22.28 5.24 12.69
C LYS A 329 20.80 5.57 12.71
N ALA A 330 20.46 6.87 12.70
CA ALA A 330 19.08 7.34 12.66
C ALA A 330 18.31 6.80 11.43
N PHE A 331 17.03 6.52 11.60
CA PHE A 331 16.11 6.03 10.56
C PHE A 331 16.17 6.83 9.25
N GLN A 332 16.40 8.15 9.32
CA GLN A 332 16.52 9.01 8.16
C GLN A 332 17.61 8.57 7.19
N GLU A 333 18.67 7.90 7.68
CA GLU A 333 19.77 7.42 6.83
C GLU A 333 19.32 6.30 5.91
N ILE A 334 18.52 5.35 6.40
CA ILE A 334 17.98 4.29 5.55
C ILE A 334 16.91 4.81 4.58
N LEU A 335 16.12 5.83 4.97
CA LEU A 335 15.13 6.45 4.08
C LEU A 335 15.76 7.08 2.83
N LYS A 336 17.01 7.54 2.92
CA LYS A 336 17.74 8.08 1.76
C LYS A 336 17.87 7.04 0.64
N ARG A 337 17.97 5.76 0.97
CA ARG A 337 18.04 4.66 -0.01
C ARG A 337 16.71 4.42 -0.72
N PHE A 338 15.58 4.54 -0.03
CA PHE A 338 14.24 4.34 -0.59
C PHE A 338 13.76 5.50 -1.49
N ARG A 339 14.28 6.72 -1.29
CA ARG A 339 13.85 7.90 -2.04
C ARG A 339 14.49 8.07 -3.40
N ARG A 340 15.59 7.37 -3.72
CA ARG A 340 16.37 7.57 -4.95
C ARG A 340 16.09 6.46 -5.95
N LYS A 341 15.26 6.78 -6.97
CA LYS A 341 14.94 5.85 -8.07
C LYS A 341 16.00 5.77 -9.17
N TYR A 342 16.98 6.70 -9.26
CA TYR A 342 17.79 6.88 -10.46
C TYR A 342 19.31 6.96 -10.28
N ASP A 343 19.84 7.03 -9.04
CA ASP A 343 21.31 7.14 -8.79
C ASP A 343 21.76 6.07 -7.80
N LEU A 344 21.68 4.80 -8.22
CA LEU A 344 21.91 3.66 -7.32
C LEU A 344 23.40 3.33 -7.10
N GLU A 345 24.31 3.65 -8.04
CA GLU A 345 25.68 3.11 -8.02
C GLU A 345 26.63 3.81 -7.05
N GLU A 346 26.56 5.14 -6.87
CA GLU A 346 27.52 5.86 -6.02
C GLU A 346 27.14 5.93 -4.53
N ASN A 347 25.86 5.74 -4.17
CA ASN A 347 25.38 5.92 -2.79
C ASN A 347 25.05 4.62 -2.03
N ILE A 348 25.03 3.48 -2.69
CA ILE A 348 24.79 2.17 -2.07
C ILE A 348 25.95 1.78 -1.17
N LEU A 349 27.17 2.08 -1.56
CA LEU A 349 28.41 1.78 -0.82
C LEU A 349 28.63 2.68 0.40
N GLY A 350 27.89 3.79 0.55
CA GLY A 350 28.12 4.78 1.59
C GLY A 350 27.45 4.54 2.93
N ILE A 351 26.41 3.67 3.00
CA ILE A 351 25.67 3.42 4.26
C ILE A 351 25.47 1.92 4.42
N PRO A 352 26.29 1.24 5.24
CA PRO A 352 26.12 -0.18 5.54
C PRO A 352 24.75 -0.45 6.19
N ILE A 353 24.12 -1.57 5.82
CA ILE A 353 22.85 -2.02 6.39
C ILE A 353 23.02 -3.36 7.08
N GLN A 354 22.42 -3.48 8.26
CA GLN A 354 22.24 -4.74 8.98
C GLN A 354 20.79 -5.17 8.88
N LEU A 355 20.55 -6.43 8.53
CA LEU A 355 19.23 -7.05 8.51
C LEU A 355 19.00 -7.86 9.78
N ASN A 356 18.00 -7.48 10.57
CA ASN A 356 17.61 -8.16 11.79
C ASN A 356 16.31 -8.93 11.54
N LEU A 357 16.39 -10.27 11.41
CA LEU A 357 15.24 -11.13 11.16
C LEU A 357 14.54 -11.48 12.47
N PHE A 358 13.20 -11.38 12.51
CA PHE A 358 12.46 -11.60 13.75
C PHE A 358 11.23 -12.51 13.61
N ASP A 359 10.79 -12.85 12.37
CA ASP A 359 9.67 -13.78 12.16
C ASP A 359 9.77 -14.49 10.79
N ILE A 360 9.01 -15.57 10.64
CA ILE A 360 8.88 -16.35 9.40
C ILE A 360 7.42 -16.79 9.21
N MET A 361 6.89 -16.60 8.01
CA MET A 361 5.50 -16.92 7.68
C MET A 361 5.34 -18.12 6.75
N TYR A 362 6.38 -18.46 6.00
CA TYR A 362 6.36 -19.55 5.02
C TYR A 362 7.76 -20.16 4.86
N LEU A 363 7.84 -21.47 4.78
CA LEU A 363 9.09 -22.21 4.60
C LEU A 363 8.88 -23.47 3.76
N ASN A 364 9.55 -23.55 2.60
CA ASN A 364 9.64 -24.74 1.74
C ASN A 364 8.29 -25.43 1.50
N GLY A 365 7.29 -24.70 1.06
CA GLY A 365 5.94 -25.22 0.76
C GLY A 365 4.99 -25.25 1.95
N ARG A 366 5.44 -24.85 3.16
CA ARG A 366 4.60 -24.86 4.37
C ARG A 366 4.27 -23.45 4.83
N THR A 367 3.00 -23.17 5.02
CA THR A 367 2.49 -21.98 5.72
C THR A 367 2.73 -22.12 7.22
N LEU A 368 3.29 -21.10 7.86
CA LEU A 368 3.66 -21.12 9.28
C LEU A 368 2.87 -20.11 10.11
N ILE A 369 2.01 -19.28 9.50
CA ILE A 369 1.30 -18.19 10.21
C ILE A 369 0.44 -18.68 11.37
N ASP A 370 -0.07 -19.91 11.30
CA ASP A 370 -0.91 -20.52 12.33
C ASP A 370 -0.12 -21.20 13.47
N LEU A 371 1.21 -21.23 13.35
CA LEU A 371 2.06 -21.74 14.42
C LEU A 371 2.28 -20.66 15.50
N PRO A 372 2.48 -21.08 16.77
CA PRO A 372 2.93 -20.17 17.83
C PRO A 372 4.24 -19.45 17.49
N LEU A 373 4.44 -18.24 18.02
CA LEU A 373 5.66 -17.45 17.79
C LEU A 373 6.95 -18.23 18.07
N LEU A 374 7.00 -19.01 19.15
CA LEU A 374 8.19 -19.78 19.50
C LEU A 374 8.49 -20.92 18.51
N GLU A 375 7.47 -21.49 17.89
CA GLU A 375 7.68 -22.50 16.85
C GLU A 375 8.17 -21.85 15.55
N ARG A 376 7.56 -20.74 15.14
CA ARG A 376 8.04 -19.96 14.00
C ARG A 376 9.49 -19.50 14.21
N ARG A 377 9.85 -19.12 15.44
CA ARG A 377 11.22 -18.74 15.79
C ARG A 377 12.23 -19.87 15.54
N LYS A 378 11.91 -21.10 15.94
CA LYS A 378 12.76 -22.28 15.67
C LYS A 378 12.94 -22.51 14.18
N GLU A 379 11.86 -22.39 13.39
CA GLU A 379 11.93 -22.51 11.94
C GLU A 379 12.80 -21.39 11.32
N LEU A 380 12.69 -20.16 11.79
CA LEU A 380 13.54 -19.04 11.37
C LEU A 380 15.02 -19.33 11.66
N GLU A 381 15.36 -19.75 12.86
CA GLU A 381 16.74 -20.08 13.27
C GLU A 381 17.31 -21.25 12.47
N SER A 382 16.47 -22.20 12.07
CA SER A 382 16.89 -23.37 11.28
C SER A 382 17.25 -23.01 9.83
N CYS A 383 16.62 -22.00 9.25
CA CYS A 383 16.80 -21.64 7.85
C CYS A 383 17.81 -20.51 7.64
N VAL A 384 18.22 -19.82 8.69
CA VAL A 384 19.27 -18.82 8.61
C VAL A 384 20.58 -19.46 9.06
N GLU A 385 21.63 -19.32 8.24
CA GLU A 385 22.94 -19.81 8.63
C GLU A 385 23.32 -19.21 9.98
N SER A 386 23.67 -20.08 10.95
CA SER A 386 24.18 -19.68 12.28
C SER A 386 25.37 -18.75 12.04
N LEU A 387 25.09 -17.48 11.91
CA LEU A 387 26.09 -16.50 11.64
C LEU A 387 26.89 -16.39 12.91
N VAL A 388 28.15 -16.79 12.79
CA VAL A 388 29.21 -16.43 13.70
C VAL A 388 28.84 -15.04 14.25
N GLU A 389 28.93 -14.85 15.56
CA GLU A 389 28.64 -13.60 16.29
C GLU A 389 29.25 -12.33 15.68
N ASP A 390 30.06 -12.46 14.64
CA ASP A 390 30.74 -11.42 13.85
C ASP A 390 30.03 -10.98 12.58
N SER A 391 28.88 -11.53 12.19
CA SER A 391 28.20 -11.07 10.95
C SER A 391 27.46 -9.77 11.19
N LYS A 392 28.09 -8.68 10.82
CA LYS A 392 27.52 -7.32 10.86
C LYS A 392 26.40 -7.07 9.85
N SER A 393 26.10 -8.03 8.97
CA SER A 393 25.21 -7.82 7.82
C SER A 393 23.81 -8.39 8.00
N ILE A 394 23.67 -9.53 8.68
CA ILE A 394 22.39 -10.22 8.94
C ILE A 394 22.45 -10.98 10.26
N CYS A 395 21.40 -10.92 11.04
CA CYS A 395 21.25 -11.72 12.26
C CYS A 395 19.77 -12.07 12.48
N VAL A 396 19.53 -13.12 13.26
CA VAL A 396 18.24 -13.36 13.89
C VAL A 396 18.22 -12.56 15.18
N ASP A 397 17.20 -11.71 15.37
CA ASP A 397 17.08 -10.84 16.54
C ASP A 397 17.20 -11.61 17.86
N LYS A 398 17.84 -11.01 18.85
CA LYS A 398 17.96 -11.62 20.17
C LYS A 398 16.62 -11.61 20.89
N GLN A 399 16.15 -12.78 21.27
CA GLN A 399 14.88 -12.94 21.97
C GLN A 399 15.13 -13.44 23.40
N VAL A 400 14.50 -12.82 24.39
CA VAL A 400 14.53 -13.21 25.79
C VAL A 400 13.13 -13.58 26.23
N ILE A 401 12.90 -14.82 26.64
CA ILE A 401 11.62 -15.29 27.18
C ILE A 401 11.62 -15.09 28.69
N THR A 402 10.72 -14.25 29.20
CA THR A 402 10.70 -13.94 30.64
C THR A 402 9.34 -13.34 31.07
N GLY A 403 8.99 -13.59 32.34
CA GLY A 403 7.96 -12.86 33.07
C GLY A 403 8.54 -11.91 34.14
N ASP A 404 9.87 -11.88 34.26
CA ASP A 404 10.59 -11.02 35.22
C ASP A 404 10.71 -9.59 34.70
N LEU A 405 10.01 -8.67 35.37
CA LEU A 405 9.97 -7.26 35.00
C LEU A 405 11.31 -6.54 35.14
N GLU A 406 12.17 -6.96 36.07
CA GLU A 406 13.52 -6.38 36.20
C GLU A 406 14.38 -6.73 35.00
N LEU A 407 14.28 -7.97 34.52
CA LEU A 407 14.98 -8.42 33.31
C LEU A 407 14.44 -7.69 32.05
N VAL A 408 13.13 -7.49 31.95
CA VAL A 408 12.52 -6.71 30.86
C VAL A 408 13.06 -5.28 30.85
N GLU A 409 13.10 -4.63 32.03
CA GLU A 409 13.60 -3.26 32.16
C GLU A 409 15.11 -3.18 31.83
N LYS A 410 15.89 -4.21 32.17
CA LYS A 410 17.30 -4.32 31.76
C LYS A 410 17.45 -4.38 30.25
N VAL A 411 16.71 -5.27 29.56
CA VAL A 411 16.73 -5.39 28.09
C VAL A 411 16.30 -4.08 27.44
N TYR A 412 15.29 -3.41 27.99
CA TYR A 412 14.83 -2.11 27.49
C TYR A 412 15.93 -1.03 27.57
N LYS A 413 16.61 -0.93 28.72
CA LYS A 413 17.71 0.03 28.92
C LYS A 413 18.90 -0.28 28.00
N GLU A 414 19.20 -1.57 27.78
CA GLU A 414 20.24 -2.00 26.85
C GLU A 414 19.89 -1.57 25.40
N ALA A 415 18.65 -1.77 24.95
CA ALA A 415 18.19 -1.35 23.63
C ALA A 415 18.37 0.17 23.42
N LEU A 416 17.94 0.98 24.38
CA LEU A 416 18.09 2.45 24.32
C LEU A 416 19.55 2.88 24.32
N LYS A 417 20.42 2.23 25.13
CA LYS A 417 21.85 2.53 25.19
C LYS A 417 22.56 2.28 23.86
N VAL A 418 22.14 1.24 23.13
CA VAL A 418 22.68 0.92 21.80
C VAL A 418 22.16 1.91 20.74
N GLY A 419 21.01 2.54 20.95
CA GLY A 419 20.40 3.51 20.03
C GLY A 419 19.15 3.02 19.32
N HIS A 420 18.51 1.95 19.83
CA HIS A 420 17.23 1.46 19.33
C HIS A 420 16.06 2.19 20.00
N GLU A 421 14.83 2.04 19.43
CA GLU A 421 13.63 2.74 19.92
C GLU A 421 13.07 2.22 21.26
N GLY A 422 13.53 1.07 21.75
CA GLY A 422 13.00 0.40 22.93
C GLY A 422 12.89 -1.11 22.73
N VAL A 423 11.78 -1.71 23.20
CA VAL A 423 11.54 -3.15 23.04
C VAL A 423 10.16 -3.47 22.48
N MET A 424 10.09 -4.61 21.82
CA MET A 424 8.88 -5.34 21.50
C MET A 424 8.62 -6.38 22.57
N VAL A 425 7.35 -6.51 22.98
CA VAL A 425 6.86 -7.51 23.93
C VAL A 425 5.82 -8.35 23.19
N LYS A 426 6.15 -9.60 22.94
CA LYS A 426 5.32 -10.49 22.11
C LYS A 426 4.81 -11.67 22.94
N ASN A 427 3.56 -12.05 22.72
CA ASN A 427 3.02 -13.27 23.32
C ASN A 427 3.67 -14.51 22.66
N PRO A 428 4.38 -15.38 23.40
CA PRO A 428 5.09 -16.54 22.88
C PRO A 428 4.18 -17.55 22.14
N ASN A 429 2.92 -17.61 22.56
CA ASN A 429 1.92 -18.54 22.03
C ASN A 429 1.07 -17.93 20.90
N SER A 430 1.36 -16.70 20.49
CA SER A 430 0.56 -16.03 19.46
C SER A 430 0.86 -16.56 18.05
N VAL A 431 -0.21 -16.76 17.28
CA VAL A 431 -0.13 -16.93 15.83
C VAL A 431 0.23 -15.63 15.15
N TYR A 432 0.72 -15.68 13.93
CA TYR A 432 0.91 -14.47 13.11
C TYR A 432 -0.44 -14.03 12.57
N SER A 433 -0.89 -12.84 12.98
CA SER A 433 -2.18 -12.26 12.58
C SER A 433 -1.96 -11.13 11.57
N PRO A 434 -1.93 -11.43 10.25
CA PRO A 434 -1.60 -10.44 9.22
C PRO A 434 -2.55 -9.23 9.27
N GLY A 435 -2.00 -8.02 9.13
CA GLY A 435 -2.77 -6.77 9.12
C GLY A 435 -3.41 -6.37 10.44
N LYS A 436 -3.51 -7.26 11.42
CA LYS A 436 -4.16 -6.98 12.71
C LYS A 436 -3.21 -6.28 13.67
N ARG A 437 -3.80 -5.37 14.45
CA ARG A 437 -3.19 -4.76 15.62
C ARG A 437 -3.89 -5.28 16.84
N GLY A 438 -3.15 -5.86 17.79
CA GLY A 438 -3.73 -6.44 18.98
C GLY A 438 -2.69 -6.58 20.10
N LYS A 439 -3.14 -7.13 21.24
CA LYS A 439 -2.31 -7.32 22.44
C LYS A 439 -1.19 -8.37 22.29
N ASN A 440 -1.19 -9.15 21.22
CA ASN A 440 -0.17 -10.18 21.01
C ASN A 440 1.21 -9.61 20.72
N TRP A 441 1.29 -8.41 20.11
CA TRP A 441 2.52 -7.66 19.88
C TRP A 441 2.37 -6.26 20.46
N LEU A 442 3.14 -5.98 21.50
CA LEU A 442 3.19 -4.71 22.19
C LEU A 442 4.56 -4.06 21.97
N LYS A 443 4.61 -2.74 22.15
CA LYS A 443 5.85 -1.98 22.10
C LYS A 443 5.95 -1.05 23.28
N LYS A 444 7.15 -1.02 23.91
CA LYS A 444 7.56 -0.08 24.94
C LYS A 444 8.59 0.87 24.35
N LYS A 445 8.27 2.15 24.31
CA LYS A 445 9.14 3.24 23.85
C LYS A 445 9.28 4.28 24.94
N PRO A 446 10.36 5.09 24.94
CA PRO A 446 10.42 6.27 25.80
C PRO A 446 9.28 7.24 25.43
N LEU A 447 8.78 7.94 26.41
CA LEU A 447 7.86 9.06 26.17
C LEU A 447 8.65 10.13 25.41
N MET A 448 8.16 10.52 24.25
CA MET A 448 8.75 11.63 23.50
C MET A 448 8.35 12.95 24.18
N GLU A 449 9.31 13.86 24.31
CA GLU A 449 9.04 15.21 24.73
C GLU A 449 8.17 15.91 23.68
N THR A 450 7.23 16.71 24.15
CA THR A 450 6.42 17.59 23.31
C THR A 450 7.19 18.89 23.03
N LEU A 451 7.02 19.45 21.84
CA LEU A 451 7.61 20.74 21.48
C LEU A 451 6.49 21.77 21.36
N ASP A 452 6.69 22.94 21.99
CA ASP A 452 5.86 24.11 21.78
C ASP A 452 6.34 24.82 20.49
N LEU A 453 5.47 24.85 19.47
CA LEU A 453 5.78 25.40 18.16
C LEU A 453 4.77 26.50 17.80
N VAL A 454 5.24 27.48 17.05
CA VAL A 454 4.41 28.58 16.55
C VAL A 454 3.88 28.25 15.17
N VAL A 455 2.60 28.46 14.92
CA VAL A 455 1.99 28.36 13.59
C VAL A 455 2.37 29.61 12.80
N VAL A 456 3.12 29.42 11.71
CA VAL A 456 3.60 30.52 10.85
C VAL A 456 2.94 30.52 9.47
N GLY A 457 2.13 29.52 9.17
CA GLY A 457 1.41 29.42 7.90
C GLY A 457 0.35 28.31 7.93
N ALA A 458 -0.52 28.35 6.94
CA ALA A 458 -1.54 27.33 6.73
C ALA A 458 -1.77 27.07 5.24
N GLU A 459 -2.17 25.87 4.88
CA GLU A 459 -2.52 25.47 3.52
C GLU A 459 -3.94 24.94 3.49
N TRP A 460 -4.69 25.26 2.46
CA TRP A 460 -6.02 24.74 2.26
C TRP A 460 -5.99 23.23 1.98
N GLY A 461 -6.99 22.54 2.47
CA GLY A 461 -7.20 21.13 2.19
C GLY A 461 -7.66 20.90 0.75
N PHE A 462 -7.73 19.61 0.35
CA PHE A 462 -8.22 19.18 -0.95
C PHE A 462 -9.46 18.30 -0.80
N GLY A 463 -10.25 18.19 -1.86
CA GLY A 463 -11.45 17.37 -1.89
C GLY A 463 -12.50 17.80 -0.86
N ARG A 464 -12.92 16.92 0.05
CA ARG A 464 -13.90 17.25 1.11
C ARG A 464 -13.48 18.40 2.01
N ARG A 465 -12.17 18.63 2.17
CA ARG A 465 -11.59 19.68 2.99
C ARG A 465 -11.14 20.91 2.18
N ALA A 466 -11.58 21.07 0.94
CA ALA A 466 -11.18 22.19 0.08
C ALA A 466 -11.46 23.58 0.70
N ASN A 467 -12.46 23.66 1.60
CA ASN A 467 -12.82 24.87 2.32
C ASN A 467 -12.34 24.90 3.78
N LEU A 468 -11.50 23.94 4.17
CA LEU A 468 -10.92 23.84 5.50
C LEU A 468 -9.40 23.88 5.38
N ILE A 469 -8.71 24.23 6.47
CA ILE A 469 -7.25 24.17 6.52
C ILE A 469 -6.82 22.68 6.56
N GLY A 470 -6.01 22.30 5.58
CA GLY A 470 -5.49 20.94 5.43
C GLY A 470 -4.21 20.68 6.22
N SER A 471 -3.38 21.73 6.41
CA SER A 471 -2.16 21.63 7.21
C SER A 471 -1.71 22.99 7.71
N TYR A 472 -1.00 22.98 8.85
CA TYR A 472 -0.32 24.13 9.42
C TYR A 472 1.18 24.00 9.23
N THR A 473 1.84 25.09 8.85
CA THR A 473 3.30 25.22 8.87
C THR A 473 3.69 25.66 10.27
N VAL A 474 4.61 24.92 10.89
CA VAL A 474 5.06 25.18 12.26
C VAL A 474 6.54 25.53 12.31
N ALA A 475 6.91 26.42 13.22
CA ALA A 475 8.25 26.94 13.41
C ALA A 475 8.65 26.96 14.89
N CYS A 476 9.94 26.82 15.17
CA CYS A 476 10.53 27.11 16.48
C CYS A 476 11.19 28.49 16.47
N TYR A 477 11.20 29.15 17.64
CA TYR A 477 11.93 30.40 17.82
C TYR A 477 13.42 30.10 17.99
N ASP A 478 14.23 30.80 17.21
CA ASP A 478 15.68 30.76 17.32
C ASP A 478 16.15 32.01 18.06
N PRO A 479 16.66 31.91 19.30
CA PRO A 479 17.09 33.05 20.09
C PRO A 479 18.36 33.72 19.53
N GLU A 480 19.21 33.01 18.75
CA GLU A 480 20.42 33.56 18.20
C GLU A 480 20.13 34.53 17.05
N THR A 481 19.20 34.21 16.17
CA THR A 481 18.83 35.04 15.04
C THR A 481 17.59 35.91 15.29
N SER A 482 16.90 35.72 16.43
CA SER A 482 15.60 36.31 16.78
C SER A 482 14.52 36.09 15.73
N ASN A 483 14.59 34.98 15.00
CA ASN A 483 13.66 34.61 13.94
C ASN A 483 12.91 33.28 14.27
N TYR A 484 11.78 33.08 13.59
CA TYR A 484 11.07 31.80 13.61
C TYR A 484 11.56 30.94 12.44
N LEU A 485 12.18 29.80 12.76
CA LEU A 485 12.68 28.83 11.79
C LEU A 485 11.64 27.73 11.57
N GLN A 486 11.21 27.56 10.33
CA GLN A 486 10.24 26.54 9.95
C GLN A 486 10.83 25.13 10.22
N VAL A 487 10.11 24.31 10.99
CA VAL A 487 10.52 22.94 11.32
C VAL A 487 9.70 21.88 10.61
N GLY A 488 8.47 22.19 10.17
CA GLY A 488 7.66 21.21 9.47
C GLY A 488 6.22 21.63 9.22
N LYS A 489 5.40 20.67 8.79
CA LYS A 489 3.95 20.82 8.60
C LYS A 489 3.20 19.78 9.41
N VAL A 490 2.07 20.19 10.00
CA VAL A 490 1.16 19.34 10.77
C VAL A 490 -0.21 19.35 10.09
N GLY A 491 -0.66 18.18 9.60
CA GLY A 491 -1.95 18.01 8.91
C GLY A 491 -2.91 17.06 9.62
N THR A 492 -2.60 16.66 10.87
CA THR A 492 -3.43 15.73 11.66
C THR A 492 -3.51 16.19 13.10
N GLY A 493 -4.53 15.74 13.84
CA GLY A 493 -4.70 16.03 15.26
C GLY A 493 -5.81 17.01 15.57
N LEU A 494 -6.33 17.74 14.58
CA LEU A 494 -7.48 18.64 14.73
C LEU A 494 -8.73 18.05 14.07
N THR A 495 -9.89 18.32 14.64
CA THR A 495 -11.19 18.00 14.03
C THR A 495 -11.57 19.04 12.98
N ASP A 496 -12.60 18.76 12.17
CA ASP A 496 -13.09 19.72 11.16
C ASP A 496 -13.72 20.98 11.81
N GLU A 497 -14.17 20.88 13.07
CA GLU A 497 -14.69 22.00 13.86
C GLU A 497 -13.58 22.91 14.43
N GLN A 498 -12.44 22.34 14.79
CA GLN A 498 -11.23 23.07 15.23
C GLN A 498 -10.52 23.73 14.05
#